data_83658359f8e75ef44af403cfeb1911eb
#
_entry.id   83658359f8e75ef44af403cfeb1911eb
#
_cell.length_a   1.000
_cell.length_b   1.000
_cell.length_c   1.000
_cell.angle_alpha   90.00
_cell.angle_beta   90.00
_cell.angle_gamma   90.00
#
_symmetry.space_group_name_H-M   'P 1'
#
loop_
_entity.id
_entity.type
_entity.pdbx_description
1 polymer ?
#
loop_
_entity_poly.entity_id
_entity_poly.type
_entity_poly.pdbx_seq_one_letter_code
_entity_poly.pdbx_strand_id
1 'polypeptide(L)'
;PHDIPIVAIIDPDLMQGMPQSLAAATGMDALTHAMEGYITKAGWLIPDMFHINAMSLIYKNLERAANDKDEKAVEKIGYAQYIAGMGFSNVGLGIVHSMAHSLGAYFDTPHGVANALLLPHVLKFNGQVCPELFRNMGNAFGLDMANMTDEEAVQKVVDAVKELSIKLHIPQTLKEIGIPKEMLPTLAEQALHDACTPGNPREVTKEAILALYKEAYE
;
A
#
# COMPACT_ATOMS: atom_id res chain seq x y z
N PRO A 1 -15.10 -11.95 14.95
CA PRO A 1 -16.23 -12.59 14.22
C PRO A 1 -17.52 -11.77 14.30
N HIS A 2 -17.67 -10.88 15.31
CA HIS A 2 -18.91 -10.13 15.49
C HIS A 2 -19.01 -8.87 14.63
N ASP A 3 -17.91 -8.40 14.07
CA ASP A 3 -17.81 -7.17 13.27
C ASP A 3 -17.85 -7.42 11.75
N ILE A 4 -17.94 -8.69 11.33
CA ILE A 4 -18.02 -9.04 9.91
C ILE A 4 -19.47 -8.93 9.43
N PRO A 5 -19.78 -8.08 8.44
CA PRO A 5 -21.13 -7.93 7.92
C PRO A 5 -21.57 -9.19 7.16
N ILE A 6 -22.86 -9.51 7.28
CA ILE A 6 -23.47 -10.63 6.51
C ILE A 6 -23.61 -10.25 5.03
N VAL A 7 -23.80 -8.98 4.73
CA VAL A 7 -23.92 -8.42 3.37
C VAL A 7 -23.14 -7.12 3.30
N ALA A 8 -22.36 -6.94 2.25
CA ALA A 8 -21.75 -5.69 1.88
C ALA A 8 -22.32 -5.21 0.53
N ILE A 9 -22.76 -3.96 0.47
CA ILE A 9 -23.25 -3.33 -0.75
C ILE A 9 -22.19 -2.36 -1.23
N ILE A 10 -21.64 -2.61 -2.41
CA ILE A 10 -20.65 -1.74 -3.05
C ILE A 10 -21.38 -0.91 -4.10
N ASP A 11 -21.63 0.36 -3.79
CA ASP A 11 -22.31 1.28 -4.69
C ASP A 11 -21.30 2.32 -5.22
N PRO A 12 -20.85 2.17 -6.47
CA PRO A 12 -19.88 3.11 -7.06
C PRO A 12 -20.41 4.53 -7.25
N ASP A 13 -21.72 4.72 -7.33
CA ASP A 13 -22.30 6.05 -7.48
C ASP A 13 -22.00 6.95 -6.27
N LEU A 14 -21.92 6.35 -5.06
CA LEU A 14 -21.51 7.06 -3.85
C LEU A 14 -20.03 7.49 -3.88
N MET A 15 -19.21 6.85 -4.69
CA MET A 15 -17.78 7.17 -4.83
C MET A 15 -17.51 8.29 -5.85
N GLN A 16 -18.41 8.52 -6.81
CA GLN A 16 -18.23 9.51 -7.90
C GLN A 16 -18.03 10.94 -7.38
N GLY A 17 -18.60 11.28 -6.24
CA GLY A 17 -18.50 12.59 -5.60
C GLY A 17 -17.17 12.86 -4.90
N MET A 18 -16.29 11.86 -4.72
CA MET A 18 -15.04 12.05 -3.99
C MET A 18 -14.12 13.07 -4.66
N PRO A 19 -13.48 13.99 -3.90
CA PRO A 19 -12.39 14.80 -4.40
C PRO A 19 -11.24 13.93 -4.95
N GLN A 20 -10.53 14.40 -5.97
CA GLN A 20 -9.40 13.68 -6.59
C GLN A 20 -8.36 13.24 -5.55
N SER A 21 -7.97 14.13 -4.64
CA SER A 21 -6.97 13.83 -3.59
C SER A 21 -7.42 12.74 -2.63
N LEU A 22 -8.72 12.68 -2.30
CA LEU A 22 -9.26 11.61 -1.47
C LEU A 22 -9.31 10.28 -2.22
N ALA A 23 -9.80 10.28 -3.47
CA ALA A 23 -9.84 9.09 -4.32
C ALA A 23 -8.43 8.52 -4.56
N ALA A 24 -7.44 9.39 -4.81
CA ALA A 24 -6.04 9.02 -4.96
C ALA A 24 -5.48 8.37 -3.68
N ALA A 25 -5.63 9.04 -2.54
CA ALA A 25 -5.10 8.58 -1.26
C ALA A 25 -5.73 7.24 -0.83
N THR A 26 -7.07 7.14 -0.86
CA THR A 26 -7.77 5.90 -0.47
C THR A 26 -7.56 4.75 -1.46
N GLY A 27 -7.40 5.05 -2.75
CA GLY A 27 -7.07 4.05 -3.76
C GLY A 27 -5.63 3.51 -3.60
N MET A 28 -4.67 4.36 -3.29
CA MET A 28 -3.30 3.94 -2.95
C MET A 28 -3.26 3.16 -1.63
N ASP A 29 -4.10 3.51 -0.67
CA ASP A 29 -4.27 2.74 0.55
C ASP A 29 -4.79 1.32 0.27
N ALA A 30 -5.81 1.20 -0.58
CA ALA A 30 -6.31 -0.10 -1.01
C ALA A 30 -5.24 -0.92 -1.75
N LEU A 31 -4.38 -0.27 -2.54
CA LEU A 31 -3.21 -0.94 -3.15
C LEU A 31 -2.23 -1.42 -2.09
N THR A 32 -1.96 -0.59 -1.07
CA THR A 32 -1.09 -0.95 0.06
C THR A 32 -1.64 -2.15 0.82
N HIS A 33 -2.94 -2.17 1.12
CA HIS A 33 -3.62 -3.33 1.72
C HIS A 33 -3.39 -4.62 0.91
N ALA A 34 -3.57 -4.55 -0.41
CA ALA A 34 -3.40 -5.70 -1.27
C ALA A 34 -1.94 -6.16 -1.33
N MET A 35 -0.98 -5.23 -1.42
CA MET A 35 0.44 -5.55 -1.52
C MET A 35 1.01 -6.06 -0.20
N GLU A 36 0.72 -5.39 0.92
CA GLU A 36 1.17 -5.86 2.23
C GLU A 36 0.52 -7.18 2.62
N GLY A 37 -0.80 -7.32 2.42
CA GLY A 37 -1.49 -8.57 2.69
C GLY A 37 -0.95 -9.75 1.89
N TYR A 38 -0.47 -9.51 0.66
CA TYR A 38 0.12 -10.55 -0.19
C TYR A 38 1.50 -11.02 0.28
N ILE A 39 2.28 -10.15 0.90
CA ILE A 39 3.65 -10.48 1.36
C ILE A 39 3.73 -10.82 2.85
N THR A 40 2.63 -10.80 3.62
CA THR A 40 2.68 -11.12 5.04
C THR A 40 3.16 -12.54 5.30
N LYS A 41 3.75 -12.76 6.50
CA LYS A 41 4.11 -14.12 6.96
C LYS A 41 2.92 -15.07 7.07
N ALA A 42 1.72 -14.55 7.20
CA ALA A 42 0.48 -15.33 7.32
C ALA A 42 -0.20 -15.62 5.97
N GLY A 43 0.44 -15.25 4.85
CA GLY A 43 -0.08 -15.44 3.50
C GLY A 43 -0.38 -16.92 3.17
N TRP A 44 -1.47 -17.16 2.42
CA TRP A 44 -1.85 -18.46 1.91
C TRP A 44 -2.79 -18.30 0.70
N LEU A 45 -3.02 -19.42 -0.04
CA LEU A 45 -3.64 -19.41 -1.36
C LEU A 45 -4.91 -18.55 -1.50
N ILE A 46 -5.86 -18.62 -0.55
CA ILE A 46 -7.15 -17.93 -0.73
C ILE A 46 -7.03 -16.40 -0.61
N PRO A 47 -6.42 -15.82 0.46
CA PRO A 47 -6.16 -14.39 0.49
C PRO A 47 -5.29 -13.90 -0.66
N ASP A 48 -4.31 -14.69 -1.10
CA ASP A 48 -3.43 -14.34 -2.22
C ASP A 48 -4.19 -14.13 -3.51
N MET A 49 -5.22 -14.96 -3.79
CA MET A 49 -6.11 -14.77 -4.94
C MET A 49 -6.85 -13.42 -4.88
N PHE A 50 -7.28 -13.00 -3.70
CA PHE A 50 -7.91 -11.69 -3.52
C PHE A 50 -6.92 -10.55 -3.74
N HIS A 51 -5.74 -10.65 -3.13
CA HIS A 51 -4.69 -9.64 -3.23
C HIS A 51 -4.22 -9.42 -4.67
N ILE A 52 -3.93 -10.48 -5.42
CA ILE A 52 -3.49 -10.40 -6.82
C ILE A 52 -4.56 -9.75 -7.70
N ASN A 53 -5.83 -10.11 -7.52
CA ASN A 53 -6.92 -9.51 -8.27
C ASN A 53 -7.12 -8.03 -7.90
N ALA A 54 -7.08 -7.69 -6.60
CA ALA A 54 -7.18 -6.32 -6.13
C ALA A 54 -6.06 -5.45 -6.71
N MET A 55 -4.79 -5.90 -6.62
CA MET A 55 -3.64 -5.21 -7.20
C MET A 55 -3.81 -4.94 -8.69
N SER A 56 -4.24 -5.96 -9.46
CA SER A 56 -4.47 -5.81 -10.90
C SER A 56 -5.54 -4.78 -11.24
N LEU A 57 -6.65 -4.79 -10.50
CA LEU A 57 -7.76 -3.85 -10.71
C LEU A 57 -7.35 -2.42 -10.33
N ILE A 58 -6.70 -2.25 -9.17
CA ILE A 58 -6.30 -0.92 -8.68
C ILE A 58 -5.26 -0.32 -9.61
N TYR A 59 -4.16 -1.01 -9.88
CA TYR A 59 -3.08 -0.48 -10.69
C TYR A 59 -3.53 -0.02 -12.08
N LYS A 60 -4.43 -0.78 -12.73
CA LYS A 60 -4.91 -0.49 -14.08
C LYS A 60 -6.01 0.58 -14.17
N ASN A 61 -6.64 0.93 -13.05
CA ASN A 61 -7.83 1.78 -13.10
C ASN A 61 -7.73 3.02 -12.19
N LEU A 62 -6.84 3.04 -11.18
CA LEU A 62 -6.85 4.09 -10.16
C LEU A 62 -6.56 5.49 -10.74
N GLU A 63 -5.62 5.61 -11.67
CA GLU A 63 -5.32 6.89 -12.31
C GLU A 63 -6.58 7.48 -12.99
N ARG A 64 -7.30 6.69 -13.78
CA ARG A 64 -8.54 7.13 -14.44
C ARG A 64 -9.69 7.38 -13.47
N ALA A 65 -9.79 6.54 -12.44
CA ALA A 65 -10.83 6.72 -11.41
C ALA A 65 -10.65 8.02 -10.63
N ALA A 66 -9.41 8.33 -10.22
CA ALA A 66 -9.12 9.51 -9.40
C ALA A 66 -9.05 10.80 -10.22
N ASN A 67 -8.37 10.80 -11.38
CA ASN A 67 -8.11 12.00 -12.16
C ASN A 67 -9.25 12.33 -13.11
N ASP A 68 -9.83 11.32 -13.78
CA ASP A 68 -10.83 11.51 -14.83
C ASP A 68 -12.26 11.24 -14.36
N LYS A 69 -12.44 10.68 -13.16
CA LYS A 69 -13.73 10.21 -12.63
C LYS A 69 -14.46 9.26 -13.60
N ASP A 70 -13.68 8.44 -14.33
CA ASP A 70 -14.22 7.42 -15.24
C ASP A 70 -15.09 6.42 -14.45
N GLU A 71 -16.39 6.39 -14.74
CA GLU A 71 -17.38 5.60 -14.00
C GLU A 71 -17.01 4.12 -13.91
N LYS A 72 -16.53 3.53 -15.01
CA LYS A 72 -16.13 2.13 -15.05
C LYS A 72 -14.85 1.87 -14.26
N ALA A 73 -13.95 2.84 -14.20
CA ALA A 73 -12.76 2.75 -13.39
C ALA A 73 -13.13 2.89 -11.90
N VAL A 74 -14.01 3.81 -11.52
CA VAL A 74 -14.52 3.97 -10.15
C VAL A 74 -15.21 2.69 -9.68
N GLU A 75 -16.07 2.07 -10.49
CA GLU A 75 -16.71 0.78 -10.19
C GLU A 75 -15.67 -0.30 -9.88
N LYS A 76 -14.62 -0.41 -10.71
CA LYS A 76 -13.54 -1.39 -10.49
C LYS A 76 -12.74 -1.13 -9.22
N ILE A 77 -12.50 0.15 -8.87
CA ILE A 77 -11.84 0.50 -7.61
C ILE A 77 -12.73 0.13 -6.42
N GLY A 78 -14.05 0.34 -6.50
CA GLY A 78 -15.02 -0.09 -5.50
C GLY A 78 -14.94 -1.59 -5.21
N TYR A 79 -14.92 -2.43 -6.24
CA TYR A 79 -14.73 -3.87 -6.07
C TYR A 79 -13.34 -4.22 -5.54
N ALA A 80 -12.31 -3.58 -6.06
CA ALA A 80 -10.93 -3.89 -5.73
C ALA A 80 -10.60 -3.62 -4.25
N GLN A 81 -11.06 -2.48 -3.69
CA GLN A 81 -10.86 -2.16 -2.27
C GLN A 81 -11.57 -3.18 -1.37
N TYR A 82 -12.78 -3.62 -1.76
CA TYR A 82 -13.51 -4.64 -1.02
C TYR A 82 -12.78 -6.00 -1.05
N ILE A 83 -12.30 -6.41 -2.22
CA ILE A 83 -11.52 -7.65 -2.39
C ILE A 83 -10.21 -7.58 -1.59
N ALA A 84 -9.51 -6.43 -1.60
CA ALA A 84 -8.32 -6.22 -0.77
C ALA A 84 -8.65 -6.37 0.73
N GLY A 85 -9.80 -5.80 1.16
CA GLY A 85 -10.31 -5.94 2.52
C GLY A 85 -10.59 -7.39 2.92
N MET A 86 -11.20 -8.17 2.03
CA MET A 86 -11.39 -9.61 2.24
C MET A 86 -10.06 -10.36 2.40
N GLY A 87 -9.03 -9.96 1.63
CA GLY A 87 -7.70 -10.55 1.71
C GLY A 87 -7.02 -10.28 3.04
N PHE A 88 -6.71 -8.99 3.32
CA PHE A 88 -5.89 -8.63 4.49
C PHE A 88 -6.57 -8.91 5.83
N SER A 89 -7.89 -8.94 5.90
CA SER A 89 -8.62 -9.32 7.13
C SER A 89 -8.32 -10.76 7.58
N ASN A 90 -7.80 -11.60 6.70
CA ASN A 90 -7.41 -12.98 7.01
C ASN A 90 -5.93 -13.13 7.40
N VAL A 91 -5.06 -12.24 6.95
CA VAL A 91 -3.60 -12.41 7.05
C VAL A 91 -2.87 -11.26 7.72
N GLY A 92 -3.56 -10.14 7.94
CA GLY A 92 -2.95 -8.93 8.50
C GLY A 92 -2.17 -8.13 7.45
N LEU A 93 -1.37 -7.19 7.96
CA LEU A 93 -0.61 -6.20 7.19
C LEU A 93 0.86 -6.21 7.64
N GLY A 94 1.62 -5.20 7.26
CA GLY A 94 3.04 -5.06 7.55
C GLY A 94 3.43 -3.66 8.00
N ILE A 95 4.71 -3.32 7.81
CA ILE A 95 5.29 -2.09 8.36
C ILE A 95 4.95 -0.81 7.61
N VAL A 96 4.38 -0.86 6.40
CA VAL A 96 3.83 0.37 5.79
C VAL A 96 2.76 0.93 6.70
N HIS A 97 1.78 0.08 7.06
CA HIS A 97 0.70 0.48 7.98
C HIS A 97 1.22 0.88 9.36
N SER A 98 2.15 0.12 9.93
CA SER A 98 2.73 0.46 11.23
C SER A 98 3.38 1.85 11.24
N MET A 99 4.11 2.17 10.18
CA MET A 99 4.73 3.49 10.00
C MET A 99 3.68 4.57 9.75
N ALA A 100 2.67 4.30 8.93
CA ALA A 100 1.58 5.23 8.63
C ALA A 100 0.73 5.55 9.88
N HIS A 101 0.43 4.56 10.72
CA HIS A 101 -0.29 4.75 11.99
C HIS A 101 0.43 5.73 12.90
N SER A 102 1.76 5.65 13.00
CA SER A 102 2.54 6.58 13.80
C SER A 102 2.45 8.02 13.27
N LEU A 103 2.47 8.21 11.94
CA LEU A 103 2.27 9.53 11.32
C LEU A 103 0.86 10.08 11.58
N GLY A 104 -0.16 9.24 11.49
CA GLY A 104 -1.53 9.63 11.82
C GLY A 104 -1.70 10.03 13.28
N ALA A 105 -1.14 9.24 14.21
CA ALA A 105 -1.27 9.46 15.63
C ALA A 105 -0.59 10.75 16.15
N TYR A 106 0.54 11.13 15.57
CA TYR A 106 1.32 12.30 16.04
C TYR A 106 1.04 13.58 15.24
N PHE A 107 0.61 13.46 13.99
CA PHE A 107 0.53 14.61 13.07
C PHE A 107 -0.79 14.70 12.31
N ASP A 108 -1.78 13.88 12.64
CA ASP A 108 -3.06 13.81 11.90
C ASP A 108 -2.88 13.62 10.39
N THR A 109 -1.76 13.00 9.98
CA THR A 109 -1.50 12.73 8.56
C THR A 109 -2.60 11.85 8.00
N PRO A 110 -3.25 12.21 6.88
CA PRO A 110 -4.26 11.37 6.27
C PRO A 110 -3.69 9.98 5.95
N HIS A 111 -4.36 8.93 6.45
CA HIS A 111 -3.87 7.56 6.44
C HIS A 111 -3.41 7.08 5.06
N GLY A 112 -4.25 7.28 4.03
CA GLY A 112 -3.91 6.86 2.66
C GLY A 112 -2.73 7.64 2.06
N VAL A 113 -2.52 8.91 2.45
CA VAL A 113 -1.33 9.69 2.05
C VAL A 113 -0.08 9.11 2.70
N ALA A 114 -0.13 8.81 4.00
CA ALA A 114 0.99 8.22 4.73
C ALA A 114 1.38 6.85 4.13
N ASN A 115 0.41 5.98 3.88
CA ASN A 115 0.63 4.67 3.25
C ASN A 115 1.23 4.82 1.84
N ALA A 116 0.65 5.67 1.00
CA ALA A 116 1.13 5.85 -0.37
C ALA A 116 2.57 6.36 -0.47
N LEU A 117 2.94 7.29 0.42
CA LEU A 117 4.29 7.85 0.49
C LEU A 117 5.32 6.81 0.96
N LEU A 118 4.97 6.01 1.98
CA LEU A 118 5.88 5.03 2.58
C LEU A 118 6.02 3.75 1.76
N LEU A 119 4.98 3.39 1.00
CA LEU A 119 4.88 2.10 0.29
C LEU A 119 6.11 1.78 -0.58
N PRO A 120 6.62 2.65 -1.47
CA PRO A 120 7.77 2.32 -2.32
C PRO A 120 9.04 1.96 -1.52
N HIS A 121 9.29 2.66 -0.42
CA HIS A 121 10.46 2.44 0.43
C HIS A 121 10.40 1.09 1.14
N VAL A 122 9.24 0.77 1.71
CA VAL A 122 9.01 -0.50 2.40
C VAL A 122 8.99 -1.68 1.43
N LEU A 123 8.41 -1.52 0.24
CA LEU A 123 8.45 -2.56 -0.81
C LEU A 123 9.88 -2.91 -1.18
N LYS A 124 10.74 -1.92 -1.41
CA LYS A 124 12.16 -2.15 -1.69
C LYS A 124 12.87 -2.90 -0.55
N PHE A 125 12.55 -2.55 0.70
CA PHE A 125 13.08 -3.24 1.88
C PHE A 125 12.62 -4.70 1.95
N ASN A 126 11.33 -4.97 1.76
CA ASN A 126 10.74 -6.30 1.88
C ASN A 126 11.07 -7.19 0.67
N GLY A 127 11.22 -6.62 -0.52
CA GLY A 127 11.50 -7.35 -1.74
C GLY A 127 12.80 -8.16 -1.71
N GLN A 128 13.73 -7.84 -0.81
CA GLN A 128 14.97 -8.58 -0.63
C GLN A 128 14.77 -10.01 -0.07
N VAL A 129 13.63 -10.28 0.57
CA VAL A 129 13.36 -11.59 1.19
C VAL A 129 12.25 -12.39 0.49
N CYS A 130 11.51 -11.78 -0.44
CA CYS A 130 10.41 -12.42 -1.16
C CYS A 130 10.32 -11.94 -2.64
N PRO A 131 11.41 -11.95 -3.42
CA PRO A 131 11.42 -11.37 -4.76
C PRO A 131 10.47 -12.08 -5.75
N GLU A 132 10.21 -13.37 -5.55
CA GLU A 132 9.25 -14.15 -6.35
C GLU A 132 7.83 -13.59 -6.27
N LEU A 133 7.42 -13.06 -5.09
CA LEU A 133 6.12 -12.43 -4.93
C LEU A 133 6.02 -11.12 -5.73
N PHE A 134 7.14 -10.39 -5.86
CA PHE A 134 7.20 -9.18 -6.68
C PHE A 134 7.05 -9.47 -8.17
N ARG A 135 7.55 -10.62 -8.68
CA ARG A 135 7.25 -11.04 -10.05
C ARG A 135 5.76 -11.24 -10.28
N ASN A 136 5.07 -11.84 -9.33
CA ASN A 136 3.62 -12.04 -9.40
C ASN A 136 2.88 -10.70 -9.36
N MET A 137 3.30 -9.75 -8.51
CA MET A 137 2.76 -8.37 -8.48
C MET A 137 2.96 -7.66 -9.82
N GLY A 138 4.18 -7.71 -10.39
CA GLY A 138 4.47 -7.11 -11.69
C GLY A 138 3.61 -7.70 -12.81
N ASN A 139 3.41 -9.01 -12.82
CA ASN A 139 2.51 -9.67 -13.76
C ASN A 139 1.06 -9.22 -13.56
N ALA A 140 0.59 -9.05 -12.32
CA ALA A 140 -0.75 -8.53 -12.01
C ALA A 140 -0.94 -7.09 -12.53
N PHE A 141 0.10 -6.25 -12.44
CA PHE A 141 0.13 -4.91 -13.02
C PHE A 141 0.12 -4.93 -14.56
N GLY A 142 0.50 -6.04 -15.16
CA GLY A 142 0.66 -6.18 -16.61
C GLY A 142 2.04 -5.75 -17.11
N LEU A 143 3.04 -5.74 -16.22
CA LEU A 143 4.43 -5.44 -16.58
C LEU A 143 5.09 -6.69 -17.18
N ASP A 144 6.01 -6.47 -18.13
CA ASP A 144 6.87 -7.55 -18.61
C ASP A 144 7.94 -7.86 -17.56
N MET A 145 7.85 -9.03 -16.94
CA MET A 145 8.75 -9.50 -15.89
C MET A 145 9.73 -10.57 -16.38
N ALA A 146 9.74 -10.86 -17.68
CA ALA A 146 10.62 -11.89 -18.26
C ALA A 146 12.08 -11.50 -18.20
N ASN A 147 12.95 -12.49 -18.03
CA ASN A 147 14.41 -12.37 -18.07
C ASN A 147 15.04 -11.34 -17.10
N MET A 148 14.33 -10.97 -16.04
CA MET A 148 14.84 -10.08 -14.99
C MET A 148 15.52 -10.86 -13.87
N THR A 149 16.56 -10.29 -13.28
CA THR A 149 17.04 -10.73 -11.97
C THR A 149 16.00 -10.43 -10.89
N ASP A 150 16.18 -10.97 -9.69
CA ASP A 150 15.26 -10.71 -8.58
C ASP A 150 15.26 -9.24 -8.17
N GLU A 151 16.44 -8.62 -8.13
CA GLU A 151 16.56 -7.20 -7.84
C GLU A 151 15.88 -6.31 -8.89
N GLU A 152 16.04 -6.64 -10.18
CA GLU A 152 15.38 -5.92 -11.28
C GLU A 152 13.86 -6.05 -11.19
N ALA A 153 13.35 -7.23 -10.85
CA ALA A 153 11.92 -7.47 -10.69
C ALA A 153 11.32 -6.67 -9.51
N VAL A 154 12.00 -6.65 -8.37
CA VAL A 154 11.62 -5.84 -7.21
C VAL A 154 11.64 -4.36 -7.58
N GLN A 155 12.75 -3.87 -8.15
CA GLN A 155 12.88 -2.45 -8.50
C GLN A 155 11.80 -2.01 -9.50
N LYS A 156 11.47 -2.84 -10.48
CA LYS A 156 10.42 -2.53 -11.47
C LYS A 156 9.03 -2.35 -10.85
N VAL A 157 8.69 -3.17 -9.86
CA VAL A 157 7.41 -3.01 -9.13
C VAL A 157 7.43 -1.76 -8.27
N VAL A 158 8.55 -1.49 -7.58
CA VAL A 158 8.72 -0.26 -6.77
C VAL A 158 8.58 0.98 -7.64
N ASP A 159 9.24 1.01 -8.79
CA ASP A 159 9.15 2.14 -9.73
C ASP A 159 7.73 2.33 -10.26
N ALA A 160 7.05 1.25 -10.61
CA ALA A 160 5.66 1.29 -11.07
C ALA A 160 4.69 1.87 -10.02
N VAL A 161 4.87 1.51 -8.75
CA VAL A 161 4.09 2.06 -7.64
C VAL A 161 4.40 3.54 -7.43
N LYS A 162 5.68 3.91 -7.47
CA LYS A 162 6.12 5.31 -7.36
C LYS A 162 5.60 6.17 -8.50
N GLU A 163 5.67 5.70 -9.73
CA GLU A 163 5.11 6.40 -10.89
C GLU A 163 3.60 6.62 -10.76
N LEU A 164 2.86 5.60 -10.30
CA LEU A 164 1.42 5.73 -10.04
C LEU A 164 1.15 6.80 -8.97
N SER A 165 1.88 6.78 -7.87
CA SER A 165 1.78 7.78 -6.79
C SER A 165 2.02 9.20 -7.30
N ILE A 166 3.03 9.41 -8.17
CA ILE A 166 3.31 10.71 -8.80
C ILE A 166 2.15 11.16 -9.69
N LYS A 167 1.62 10.28 -10.55
CA LYS A 167 0.47 10.57 -11.43
C LYS A 167 -0.80 10.92 -10.67
N LEU A 168 -0.92 10.43 -9.45
CA LEU A 168 -2.01 10.70 -8.52
C LEU A 168 -1.79 11.95 -7.66
N HIS A 169 -0.68 12.66 -7.87
CA HIS A 169 -0.31 13.87 -7.11
C HIS A 169 -0.16 13.63 -5.61
N ILE A 170 0.23 12.43 -5.19
CA ILE A 170 0.55 12.12 -3.80
C ILE A 170 1.87 12.82 -3.43
N PRO A 171 1.99 13.45 -2.25
CA PRO A 171 3.27 13.94 -1.73
C PRO A 171 4.34 12.83 -1.72
N GLN A 172 5.58 13.17 -2.10
CA GLN A 172 6.63 12.17 -2.29
C GLN A 172 7.59 12.08 -1.10
N THR A 173 7.56 13.04 -0.18
CA THR A 173 8.47 13.07 0.97
C THR A 173 7.74 13.44 2.27
N LEU A 174 8.27 12.95 3.40
CA LEU A 174 7.75 13.32 4.73
C LEU A 174 7.94 14.81 5.01
N LYS A 175 8.96 15.43 4.41
CA LYS A 175 9.21 16.86 4.50
C LYS A 175 8.09 17.68 3.85
N GLU A 176 7.58 17.25 2.68
CA GLU A 176 6.46 17.92 1.99
C GLU A 176 5.19 17.95 2.82
N ILE A 177 4.95 16.91 3.62
CA ILE A 177 3.78 16.83 4.52
C ILE A 177 4.05 17.40 5.92
N GLY A 178 5.19 18.08 6.10
CA GLY A 178 5.50 18.85 7.30
C GLY A 178 5.95 18.04 8.52
N ILE A 179 6.43 16.80 8.35
CA ILE A 179 6.92 15.98 9.45
C ILE A 179 8.28 16.52 9.94
N PRO A 180 8.46 16.85 11.23
CA PRO A 180 9.73 17.30 11.77
C PRO A 180 10.77 16.16 11.79
N LYS A 181 11.99 16.42 11.28
CA LYS A 181 13.04 15.39 11.17
C LYS A 181 13.44 14.80 12.52
N GLU A 182 13.41 15.60 13.56
CA GLU A 182 13.71 15.21 14.94
C GLU A 182 12.71 14.19 15.52
N MET A 183 11.52 14.07 14.94
CA MET A 183 10.50 13.10 15.38
C MET A 183 10.69 11.70 14.82
N LEU A 184 11.50 11.51 13.77
CA LEU A 184 11.68 10.22 13.13
C LEU A 184 12.09 9.08 14.09
N PRO A 185 12.99 9.30 15.09
CA PRO A 185 13.31 8.25 16.07
C PRO A 185 12.12 7.83 16.94
N THR A 186 11.25 8.77 17.31
CA THR A 186 10.03 8.51 18.09
C THR A 186 9.01 7.74 17.25
N LEU A 187 8.80 8.15 16.01
CA LEU A 187 7.91 7.46 15.07
C LEU A 187 8.39 6.02 14.82
N ALA A 188 9.71 5.80 14.68
CA ALA A 188 10.27 4.47 14.49
C ALA A 188 10.04 3.55 15.70
N GLU A 189 10.14 4.09 16.93
CA GLU A 189 9.83 3.35 18.15
C GLU A 189 8.35 2.94 18.20
N GLN A 190 7.45 3.87 17.89
CA GLN A 190 6.01 3.58 17.90
C GLN A 190 5.62 2.56 16.83
N ALA A 191 6.13 2.71 15.61
CA ALA A 191 5.88 1.77 14.53
C ALA A 191 6.39 0.35 14.84
N LEU A 192 7.51 0.23 15.56
CA LEU A 192 8.02 -1.09 15.96
C LEU A 192 7.04 -1.87 16.83
N HIS A 193 6.27 -1.17 17.67
CA HIS A 193 5.31 -1.77 18.60
C HIS A 193 3.87 -1.82 18.06
N ASP A 194 3.67 -1.42 16.81
CA ASP A 194 2.36 -1.48 16.15
C ASP A 194 1.92 -2.92 15.88
N ALA A 195 0.60 -3.14 15.91
CA ALA A 195 0.00 -4.47 15.74
C ALA A 195 0.27 -5.11 14.36
N CYS A 196 0.56 -4.32 13.33
CA CYS A 196 0.85 -4.80 11.98
C CYS A 196 2.31 -5.25 11.81
N THR A 197 3.24 -4.74 12.62
CA THR A 197 4.68 -5.02 12.50
C THR A 197 5.04 -6.51 12.52
N PRO A 198 4.44 -7.38 13.37
CA PRO A 198 4.76 -8.81 13.37
C PRO A 198 4.43 -9.54 12.07
N GLY A 199 3.48 -9.03 11.27
CA GLY A 199 3.07 -9.59 9.97
C GLY A 199 4.08 -9.37 8.85
N ASN A 200 5.02 -8.43 9.01
CA ASN A 200 5.98 -8.08 7.96
C ASN A 200 6.86 -9.27 7.56
N PRO A 201 7.09 -9.52 6.25
CA PRO A 201 7.84 -10.70 5.79
C PRO A 201 9.31 -10.68 6.24
N ARG A 202 9.93 -9.51 6.25
CA ARG A 202 11.29 -9.31 6.73
C ARG A 202 11.30 -8.94 8.20
N GLU A 203 12.28 -9.46 8.94
CA GLU A 203 12.49 -9.07 10.34
C GLU A 203 12.78 -7.57 10.44
N VAL A 204 12.18 -6.92 11.43
CA VAL A 204 12.16 -5.47 11.57
C VAL A 204 12.78 -5.06 12.90
N THR A 205 13.71 -4.11 12.85
CA THR A 205 14.27 -3.43 14.03
C THR A 205 13.93 -1.94 13.99
N LYS A 206 14.04 -1.27 15.13
CA LYS A 206 13.88 0.19 15.21
C LYS A 206 14.79 0.93 14.24
N GLU A 207 16.03 0.46 14.11
CA GLU A 207 17.04 1.07 13.23
C GLU A 207 16.63 0.93 11.75
N ALA A 208 16.04 -0.22 11.37
CA ALA A 208 15.54 -0.44 10.03
C ALA A 208 14.36 0.51 9.71
N ILE A 209 13.40 0.64 10.63
CA ILE A 209 12.26 1.58 10.46
C ILE A 209 12.77 3.01 10.40
N LEU A 210 13.71 3.38 11.28
CA LEU A 210 14.29 4.73 11.25
C LEU A 210 15.02 5.02 9.94
N ALA A 211 15.70 4.02 9.37
CA ALA A 211 16.35 4.17 8.06
C ALA A 211 15.31 4.40 6.95
N LEU A 212 14.20 3.65 6.95
CA LEU A 212 13.09 3.83 6.01
C LEU A 212 12.44 5.22 6.13
N TYR A 213 12.20 5.70 7.35
CA TYR A 213 11.70 7.07 7.55
C TYR A 213 12.68 8.13 7.03
N LYS A 214 13.99 7.93 7.22
CA LYS A 214 15.01 8.86 6.70
C LYS A 214 15.05 8.85 5.17
N GLU A 215 14.91 7.68 4.54
CA GLU A 215 14.83 7.55 3.08
C GLU A 215 13.57 8.25 2.53
N ALA A 216 12.44 8.10 3.21
CA ALA A 216 11.18 8.76 2.85
C ALA A 216 11.13 10.26 3.18
N TYR A 217 12.12 10.79 3.92
CA TYR A 217 12.15 12.21 4.32
C TYR A 217 12.68 13.14 3.23
N GLU A 218 13.59 12.69 2.38
CA GLU A 218 14.30 13.44 1.33
C GLU A 218 13.70 13.14 -0.04
#